data_d18dba5977aaaa2843c71f8afc7f02cb
#
_entry.id   d18dba5977aaaa2843c71f8afc7f02cb
#
_cell.length_a   1.000
_cell.length_b   1.000
_cell.length_c   1.000
_cell.angle_alpha   90.00
_cell.angle_beta   90.00
_cell.angle_gamma   90.00
#
_symmetry.space_group_name_H-M   'P 1'
#
loop_
_entity.id
_entity.type
_entity.pdbx_description
1 polymer ?
#
loop_
_entity_poly.entity_id
_entity_poly.type
_entity_poly.pdbx_seq_one_letter_code
_entity_poly.pdbx_strand_id
1 'polypeptide(L)'
;MKIEVVHDFDAPPESVLVWVSDLSMFPEWTNVLHRVEKERSPQDSPHAWQVELRGKIGPFARSKRLRMVQVPASDAGHLRFERRELDGVDHGVWRLDVRVQRGSASARTHLSAIFEYEGRLWSGAIERLLRDEIESSKRRLTDLVAGSRRL
;
A
#
# COMPACT_ATOMS: atom_id res chain seq x y z
N MET A 1 -9.51 0.05 13.02
CA MET A 1 -8.46 -0.99 12.93
C MET A 1 -7.17 -0.37 12.45
N LYS A 2 -6.08 -0.80 12.99
CA LYS A 2 -4.74 -0.31 12.62
C LYS A 2 -3.80 -1.52 12.51
N ILE A 3 -3.12 -1.65 11.38
CA ILE A 3 -2.14 -2.71 11.15
C ILE A 3 -0.81 -2.08 10.80
N GLU A 4 0.24 -2.49 11.49
CA GLU A 4 1.60 -2.03 11.25
C GLU A 4 2.46 -3.18 10.72
N VAL A 5 3.24 -2.90 9.68
CA VAL A 5 4.15 -3.85 9.06
C VAL A 5 5.53 -3.21 8.96
N VAL A 6 6.57 -3.95 9.34
CA VAL A 6 7.95 -3.51 9.20
C VAL A 6 8.74 -4.56 8.42
N HIS A 7 9.70 -4.09 7.62
CA HIS A 7 10.56 -4.98 6.85
C HIS A 7 11.86 -4.28 6.49
N ASP A 8 12.96 -5.05 6.47
CA ASP A 8 14.29 -4.56 6.12
C ASP A 8 14.73 -5.14 4.79
N PHE A 9 15.47 -4.32 4.02
CA PHE A 9 15.98 -4.71 2.70
C PHE A 9 17.49 -4.51 2.64
N ASP A 10 18.18 -5.41 1.95
CA ASP A 10 19.57 -5.24 1.59
C ASP A 10 19.69 -4.54 0.23
N ALA A 11 19.17 -3.33 0.16
CA ALA A 11 19.15 -2.51 -1.03
C ALA A 11 19.00 -1.04 -0.63
N PRO A 12 19.44 -0.08 -1.45
CA PRO A 12 19.27 1.34 -1.13
C PRO A 12 17.79 1.76 -1.18
N PRO A 13 17.41 2.84 -0.47
CA PRO A 13 16.02 3.29 -0.43
C PRO A 13 15.38 3.51 -1.81
N GLU A 14 16.14 3.97 -2.78
CA GLU A 14 15.65 4.21 -4.14
C GLU A 14 15.09 2.94 -4.79
N SER A 15 15.72 1.80 -4.52
CA SER A 15 15.28 0.50 -5.06
C SER A 15 13.96 0.03 -4.46
N VAL A 16 13.68 0.44 -3.23
CA VAL A 16 12.42 0.14 -2.55
C VAL A 16 11.33 1.11 -2.99
N LEU A 17 11.66 2.40 -3.10
CA LEU A 17 10.70 3.44 -3.46
C LEU A 17 10.03 3.20 -4.82
N VAL A 18 10.74 2.62 -5.77
CA VAL A 18 10.19 2.27 -7.09
C VAL A 18 8.91 1.42 -6.94
N TRP A 19 8.85 0.55 -5.96
CA TRP A 19 7.75 -0.40 -5.78
C TRP A 19 6.66 0.08 -4.83
N VAL A 20 6.93 1.07 -3.98
CA VAL A 20 5.99 1.49 -2.94
C VAL A 20 5.51 2.93 -3.09
N SER A 21 6.06 3.71 -4.03
CA SER A 21 5.66 5.11 -4.23
C SER A 21 4.47 5.28 -5.17
N ASP A 22 4.13 4.27 -5.95
CA ASP A 22 3.00 4.30 -6.88
C ASP A 22 2.11 3.08 -6.62
N LEU A 23 0.84 3.30 -6.29
CA LEU A 23 -0.11 2.22 -6.01
C LEU A 23 -0.29 1.27 -7.19
N SER A 24 -0.04 1.74 -8.42
CA SER A 24 -0.12 0.90 -9.61
C SER A 24 0.89 -0.26 -9.60
N MET A 25 1.96 -0.13 -8.82
CA MET A 25 2.98 -1.17 -8.68
C MET A 25 2.65 -2.21 -7.61
N PHE A 26 1.69 -1.92 -6.72
CA PHE A 26 1.36 -2.80 -5.60
C PHE A 26 0.88 -4.19 -6.02
N PRO A 27 0.07 -4.35 -7.07
CA PRO A 27 -0.34 -5.71 -7.49
C PRO A 27 0.83 -6.63 -7.85
N GLU A 28 2.01 -6.08 -8.16
CA GLU A 28 3.20 -6.87 -8.47
C GLU A 28 3.73 -7.62 -7.25
N TRP A 29 3.47 -7.11 -6.04
CA TRP A 29 4.03 -7.71 -4.83
C TRP A 29 2.98 -8.04 -3.75
N THR A 30 1.72 -7.63 -3.90
CA THR A 30 0.68 -8.00 -2.93
C THR A 30 -0.63 -8.34 -3.63
N ASN A 31 -1.30 -9.37 -3.12
CA ASN A 31 -2.62 -9.77 -3.61
C ASN A 31 -3.76 -9.01 -2.93
N VAL A 32 -3.45 -8.17 -1.94
CA VAL A 32 -4.47 -7.35 -1.27
C VAL A 32 -5.15 -6.43 -2.27
N LEU A 33 -4.37 -5.83 -3.17
CA LEU A 33 -4.90 -5.01 -4.25
C LEU A 33 -5.07 -5.87 -5.49
N HIS A 34 -6.32 -6.19 -5.82
CA HIS A 34 -6.64 -7.02 -6.97
C HIS A 34 -6.45 -6.28 -8.29
N ARG A 35 -6.86 -5.00 -8.32
CA ARG A 35 -6.75 -4.14 -9.49
C ARG A 35 -6.49 -2.71 -9.06
N VAL A 36 -5.58 -2.04 -9.75
CA VAL A 36 -5.29 -0.62 -9.54
C VAL A 36 -5.23 0.06 -10.90
N GLU A 37 -6.01 1.12 -11.06
CA GLU A 37 -6.00 1.95 -12.27
C GLU A 37 -5.71 3.38 -11.89
N LYS A 38 -4.63 3.93 -12.42
CA LYS A 38 -4.25 5.32 -12.17
C LYS A 38 -5.15 6.25 -12.96
N GLU A 39 -5.71 7.25 -12.30
CA GLU A 39 -6.52 8.29 -12.94
C GLU A 39 -5.61 9.26 -13.68
N ARG A 40 -6.09 9.78 -14.82
CA ARG A 40 -5.42 10.89 -15.49
C ARG A 40 -5.65 12.15 -14.69
N SER A 41 -4.57 12.84 -14.31
CA SER A 41 -4.63 14.08 -13.56
C SER A 41 -3.83 15.17 -14.27
N PRO A 42 -4.23 16.44 -14.18
CA PRO A 42 -3.37 17.55 -14.57
C PRO A 42 -2.05 17.51 -13.78
N GLN A 43 -0.98 18.06 -14.34
CA GLN A 43 0.36 18.00 -13.73
C GLN A 43 0.41 18.50 -12.29
N ASP A 44 -0.44 19.46 -11.92
CA ASP A 44 -0.46 20.08 -10.60
C ASP A 44 -1.44 19.42 -9.63
N SER A 45 -2.11 18.35 -10.06
CA SER A 45 -3.08 17.64 -9.22
C SER A 45 -2.44 16.45 -8.52
N PRO A 46 -2.91 16.09 -7.31
CA PRO A 46 -2.44 14.87 -6.64
C PRO A 46 -2.73 13.64 -7.48
N HIS A 47 -1.85 12.65 -7.41
CA HIS A 47 -2.11 11.37 -8.05
C HIS A 47 -3.28 10.67 -7.37
N ALA A 48 -4.13 10.04 -8.17
CA ALA A 48 -5.29 9.30 -7.70
C ALA A 48 -5.41 7.98 -8.46
N TRP A 49 -5.96 6.97 -7.79
CA TRP A 49 -6.12 5.62 -8.34
C TRP A 49 -7.49 5.07 -7.97
N GLN A 50 -8.07 4.31 -8.91
CA GLN A 50 -9.19 3.44 -8.61
C GLN A 50 -8.62 2.10 -8.17
N VAL A 51 -8.97 1.68 -6.96
CA VAL A 51 -8.41 0.50 -6.33
C VAL A 51 -9.52 -0.51 -6.06
N GLU A 52 -9.27 -1.77 -6.40
CA GLU A 52 -10.18 -2.86 -6.07
C GLU A 52 -9.49 -3.82 -5.10
N LEU A 53 -10.07 -3.96 -3.92
CA LEU A 53 -9.68 -4.96 -2.94
C LEU A 53 -10.54 -6.21 -3.15
N ARG A 54 -9.92 -7.38 -3.05
CA ARG A 54 -10.64 -8.63 -3.17
C ARG A 54 -10.20 -9.59 -2.06
N GLY A 55 -11.19 -10.15 -1.37
CA GLY A 55 -10.94 -11.08 -0.29
C GLY A 55 -12.04 -12.12 -0.19
N LYS A 56 -11.76 -13.19 0.54
CA LYS A 56 -12.74 -14.24 0.84
C LYS A 56 -13.36 -13.98 2.20
N ILE A 57 -14.71 -14.00 2.24
CA ILE A 57 -15.47 -13.97 3.48
C ILE A 57 -16.28 -15.27 3.50
N GLY A 58 -15.84 -16.24 4.31
CA GLY A 58 -16.42 -17.58 4.30
C GLY A 58 -16.26 -18.23 2.92
N PRO A 59 -17.33 -18.84 2.35
CA PRO A 59 -17.27 -19.45 1.02
C PRO A 59 -17.38 -18.44 -0.13
N PHE A 60 -17.55 -17.15 0.17
CA PHE A 60 -17.78 -16.14 -0.86
C PHE A 60 -16.59 -15.23 -1.06
N ALA A 61 -16.29 -14.90 -2.33
CA ALA A 61 -15.37 -13.83 -2.67
C ALA A 61 -16.11 -12.50 -2.64
N ARG A 62 -15.50 -11.48 -2.05
CA ARG A 62 -16.04 -10.12 -1.99
C ARG A 62 -15.05 -9.14 -2.56
N SER A 63 -15.56 -8.14 -3.25
CA SER A 63 -14.76 -7.04 -3.80
C SER A 63 -15.23 -5.72 -3.22
N LYS A 64 -14.27 -4.80 -3.02
CA LYS A 64 -14.56 -3.44 -2.63
C LYS A 64 -13.73 -2.50 -3.49
N ARG A 65 -14.41 -1.54 -4.11
CA ARG A 65 -13.75 -0.49 -4.90
C ARG A 65 -13.69 0.79 -4.10
N LEU A 66 -12.55 1.48 -4.21
CA LEU A 66 -12.39 2.77 -3.58
C LEU A 66 -11.38 3.62 -4.37
N ARG A 67 -11.51 4.93 -4.19
CA ARG A 67 -10.58 5.88 -4.80
C ARG A 67 -9.55 6.28 -3.77
N MET A 68 -8.28 6.08 -4.07
CA MET A 68 -7.16 6.47 -3.22
C MET A 68 -6.41 7.64 -3.84
N VAL A 69 -6.03 8.60 -3.02
CA VAL A 69 -5.31 9.79 -3.45
C VAL A 69 -4.02 9.89 -2.66
N GLN A 70 -2.93 10.22 -3.32
CA GLN A 70 -1.68 10.54 -2.65
C GLN A 70 -1.78 11.95 -2.08
N VAL A 71 -1.55 12.07 -0.77
CA VAL A 71 -1.60 13.36 -0.07
C VAL A 71 -0.18 13.77 0.33
N PRO A 72 0.08 15.09 0.50
CA PRO A 72 1.40 15.54 0.93
C PRO A 72 1.80 14.93 2.27
N ALA A 73 3.06 14.57 2.40
CA ALA A 73 3.66 14.05 3.61
C ALA A 73 4.79 14.95 4.06
N SER A 74 5.11 14.92 5.36
CA SER A 74 6.02 15.87 5.99
C SER A 74 7.49 15.67 5.61
N ASP A 75 7.89 14.45 5.24
CA ASP A 75 9.30 14.10 5.05
C ASP A 75 9.53 13.38 3.72
N ALA A 76 10.74 13.50 3.19
CA ALA A 76 11.18 12.66 2.10
C ALA A 76 11.18 11.18 2.55
N GLY A 77 10.69 10.30 1.69
CA GLY A 77 10.54 8.88 2.04
C GLY A 77 9.28 8.55 2.82
N HIS A 78 8.45 9.52 3.15
CA HIS A 78 7.13 9.31 3.72
C HIS A 78 6.07 9.47 2.63
N LEU A 79 5.29 8.44 2.41
CA LEU A 79 4.22 8.41 1.42
C LEU A 79 2.90 8.16 2.15
N ARG A 80 1.90 8.96 1.84
CA ARG A 80 0.57 8.81 2.44
C ARG A 80 -0.47 8.72 1.34
N PHE A 81 -1.32 7.71 1.44
CA PHE A 81 -2.44 7.50 0.54
C PHE A 81 -3.72 7.46 1.37
N GLU A 82 -4.74 8.21 0.94
CA GLU A 82 -6.01 8.29 1.65
C GLU A 82 -7.17 8.06 0.69
N ARG A 83 -8.24 7.44 1.21
CA ARG A 83 -9.49 7.33 0.47
C ARG A 83 -10.14 8.70 0.35
N ARG A 84 -10.42 9.11 -0.87
CA ARG A 84 -11.16 10.34 -1.16
C ARG A 84 -12.09 10.09 -2.34
N GLU A 85 -13.36 9.86 -2.03
CA GLU A 85 -14.37 9.68 -3.05
C GLU A 85 -14.86 11.04 -3.57
N LEU A 86 -15.44 11.04 -4.78
CA LEU A 86 -15.94 12.25 -5.43
C LEU A 86 -17.45 12.43 -5.25
N ASP A 87 -18.10 11.57 -4.46
CA ASP A 87 -19.55 11.58 -4.25
C ASP A 87 -20.01 12.49 -3.11
N GLY A 88 -19.09 13.15 -2.40
CA GLY A 88 -19.42 14.01 -1.29
C GLY A 88 -19.86 13.30 -0.02
N VAL A 89 -19.79 11.98 0.03
CA VAL A 89 -20.17 11.16 1.17
C VAL A 89 -18.95 10.82 2.02
N ASP A 90 -19.11 10.82 3.35
CA ASP A 90 -18.06 10.38 4.26
C ASP A 90 -18.09 8.84 4.35
N HIS A 91 -17.04 8.22 3.82
CA HIS A 91 -16.89 6.77 3.80
C HIS A 91 -16.00 6.23 4.93
N GLY A 92 -15.64 7.07 5.90
CA GLY A 92 -14.70 6.72 6.96
C GLY A 92 -13.25 6.80 6.50
N VAL A 93 -12.34 6.47 7.41
CA VAL A 93 -10.91 6.57 7.15
C VAL A 93 -10.39 5.30 6.48
N TRP A 94 -9.69 5.46 5.36
CA TRP A 94 -8.81 4.47 4.74
C TRP A 94 -7.52 5.18 4.46
N ARG A 95 -6.47 4.83 5.18
CA ARG A 95 -5.18 5.52 5.08
C ARG A 95 -4.05 4.51 5.12
N LEU A 96 -3.11 4.70 4.20
CA LEU A 96 -1.86 3.96 4.19
C LEU A 96 -0.71 4.95 4.31
N ASP A 97 0.08 4.81 5.37
CA ASP A 97 1.33 5.54 5.55
C ASP A 97 2.49 4.58 5.31
N VAL A 98 3.38 4.94 4.40
CA VAL A 98 4.58 4.17 4.11
C VAL A 98 5.80 5.05 4.39
N ARG A 99 6.73 4.54 5.18
CA ARG A 99 8.00 5.21 5.46
C ARG A 99 9.15 4.34 4.99
N VAL A 100 9.99 4.93 4.16
CA VAL A 100 11.21 4.29 3.65
C VAL A 100 12.39 5.09 4.17
N GLN A 101 13.22 4.48 4.99
CA GLN A 101 14.33 5.14 5.67
C GLN A 101 15.62 4.33 5.49
N ARG A 102 16.76 4.98 5.68
CA ARG A 102 18.03 4.26 5.76
C ARG A 102 17.98 3.33 6.97
N GLY A 103 18.44 2.09 6.76
CA GLY A 103 18.43 1.09 7.81
C GLY A 103 19.60 1.21 8.78
N SER A 104 19.61 0.31 9.75
CA SER A 104 20.70 0.15 10.70
C SER A 104 21.91 -0.54 10.03
N ALA A 105 22.96 -0.83 10.82
CA ALA A 105 24.19 -1.42 10.31
C ALA A 105 24.01 -2.76 9.57
N SER A 106 22.93 -3.51 9.86
CA SER A 106 22.65 -4.81 9.23
C SER A 106 21.67 -4.74 8.08
N ALA A 107 21.04 -3.57 7.84
CA ALA A 107 20.07 -3.39 6.77
C ALA A 107 20.30 -2.03 6.09
N ARG A 108 20.22 -1.98 4.77
CA ARG A 108 20.42 -0.74 4.01
C ARG A 108 19.16 0.13 3.98
N THR A 109 17.99 -0.49 4.05
CA THR A 109 16.70 0.21 4.03
C THR A 109 15.74 -0.43 5.00
N HIS A 110 15.07 0.42 5.77
CA HIS A 110 13.98 0.02 6.66
C HIS A 110 12.68 0.58 6.14
N LEU A 111 11.68 -0.28 5.97
CA LEU A 111 10.34 0.10 5.55
C LEU A 111 9.38 -0.14 6.71
N SER A 112 8.53 0.85 7.00
CA SER A 112 7.39 0.66 7.86
C SER A 112 6.13 1.13 7.14
N ALA A 113 5.05 0.39 7.31
CA ALA A 113 3.76 0.71 6.73
C ALA A 113 2.68 0.60 7.80
N ILE A 114 1.83 1.61 7.88
CA ILE A 114 0.70 1.64 8.81
C ILE A 114 -0.57 1.81 7.98
N PHE A 115 -1.46 0.84 8.11
CA PHE A 115 -2.76 0.88 7.47
C PHE A 115 -3.83 1.12 8.52
N GLU A 116 -4.63 2.18 8.35
CA GLU A 116 -5.76 2.52 9.20
C GLU A 116 -7.05 2.38 8.40
N TYR A 117 -8.02 1.71 9.01
CA TYR A 117 -9.31 1.46 8.40
C TYR A 117 -10.42 1.65 9.41
N GLU A 118 -11.44 2.42 9.03
CA GLU A 118 -12.69 2.56 9.79
C GLU A 118 -13.83 2.01 8.94
N GLY A 119 -14.52 1.02 9.45
CA GLY A 119 -15.68 0.41 8.78
C GLY A 119 -16.18 -0.77 9.57
N ARG A 120 -17.50 -0.88 9.67
CA ARG A 120 -18.12 -1.92 10.52
C ARG A 120 -18.29 -3.25 9.82
N LEU A 121 -18.59 -3.23 8.50
CA LEU A 121 -19.01 -4.43 7.78
C LEU A 121 -17.85 -5.30 7.30
N TRP A 122 -16.64 -4.70 7.13
CA TRP A 122 -15.51 -5.39 6.51
C TRP A 122 -14.30 -5.51 7.41
N SER A 123 -14.33 -4.95 8.63
CA SER A 123 -13.15 -4.84 9.48
C SER A 123 -12.45 -6.19 9.75
N GLY A 124 -13.21 -7.20 10.16
CA GLY A 124 -12.64 -8.52 10.44
C GLY A 124 -12.11 -9.22 9.20
N ALA A 125 -12.83 -9.12 8.09
CA ALA A 125 -12.43 -9.74 6.82
C ALA A 125 -11.20 -9.08 6.23
N ILE A 126 -11.14 -7.76 6.27
CA ILE A 126 -9.98 -7.01 5.77
C ILE A 126 -8.77 -7.24 6.65
N GLU A 127 -8.95 -7.24 7.97
CA GLU A 127 -7.86 -7.54 8.89
C GLU A 127 -7.26 -8.92 8.62
N ARG A 128 -8.12 -9.93 8.45
CA ARG A 128 -7.69 -11.28 8.13
C ARG A 128 -6.93 -11.33 6.78
N LEU A 129 -7.49 -10.70 5.75
CA LEU A 129 -6.86 -10.63 4.43
C LEU A 129 -5.46 -10.03 4.52
N LEU A 130 -5.34 -8.89 5.20
CA LEU A 130 -4.05 -8.22 5.35
C LEU A 130 -3.06 -9.09 6.12
N ARG A 131 -3.48 -9.68 7.23
CA ARG A 131 -2.58 -10.53 8.03
C ARG A 131 -2.14 -11.77 7.28
N ASP A 132 -3.04 -12.39 6.53
CA ASP A 132 -2.72 -13.60 5.76
C ASP A 132 -1.75 -13.31 4.62
N GLU A 133 -1.77 -12.09 4.09
CA GLU A 133 -0.96 -11.71 2.93
C GLU A 133 0.38 -11.03 3.29
N ILE A 134 0.59 -10.65 4.55
CA ILE A 134 1.78 -9.88 4.94
C ILE A 134 3.07 -10.60 4.59
N GLU A 135 3.24 -11.84 5.00
CA GLU A 135 4.49 -12.57 4.80
C GLU A 135 4.76 -12.86 3.33
N SER A 136 3.74 -13.22 2.58
CA SER A 136 3.83 -13.42 1.14
C SER A 136 4.19 -12.12 0.42
N SER A 137 3.57 -11.01 0.80
CA SER A 137 3.86 -9.69 0.22
C SER A 137 5.30 -9.27 0.49
N LYS A 138 5.80 -9.48 1.71
CA LYS A 138 7.19 -9.15 2.05
C LYS A 138 8.18 -9.93 1.18
N ARG A 139 7.95 -11.23 0.98
CA ARG A 139 8.83 -12.05 0.15
C ARG A 139 8.86 -11.59 -1.30
N ARG A 140 7.69 -11.32 -1.88
CA ARG A 140 7.59 -10.83 -3.25
C ARG A 140 8.28 -9.48 -3.43
N LEU A 141 8.03 -8.57 -2.49
CA LEU A 141 8.66 -7.25 -2.53
C LEU A 141 10.18 -7.36 -2.43
N THR A 142 10.66 -8.21 -1.55
CA THR A 142 12.10 -8.48 -1.41
C THR A 142 12.69 -8.98 -2.73
N ASP A 143 12.03 -9.91 -3.39
CA ASP A 143 12.50 -10.46 -4.67
C ASP A 143 12.53 -9.41 -5.77
N LEU A 144 11.51 -8.56 -5.85
CA LEU A 144 11.44 -7.49 -6.84
C LEU A 144 12.51 -6.43 -6.60
N VAL A 145 12.74 -6.05 -5.35
CA VAL A 145 13.79 -5.10 -4.97
C VAL A 145 15.17 -5.66 -5.32
N ALA A 146 15.42 -6.92 -5.03
CA ALA A 146 16.68 -7.60 -5.38
C ALA A 146 16.87 -7.69 -6.89
N GLY A 147 15.80 -7.96 -7.65
CA GLY A 147 15.84 -7.98 -9.10
C GLY A 147 16.17 -6.64 -9.71
N SER A 148 15.64 -5.56 -9.15
CA SER A 148 15.90 -4.20 -9.60
C SER A 148 17.37 -3.80 -9.45
N ARG A 149 18.09 -4.35 -8.48
CA ARG A 149 19.53 -4.10 -8.28
C ARG A 149 20.40 -4.66 -9.41
N ARG A 150 19.93 -5.70 -10.09
CA ARG A 150 20.70 -6.39 -11.13
C ARG A 150 20.60 -5.70 -12.51
N LEU A 151 19.74 -4.74 -12.61
CA LEU A 151 19.58 -3.92 -13.80
C LEU A 151 20.37 -2.62 -13.68
#